data_fc840947830c23a903ae527b88e09f1f
#
_entry.id   fc840947830c23a903ae527b88e09f1f
#
_cell.length_a   1.000
_cell.length_b   1.000
_cell.length_c   1.000
_cell.angle_alpha   90.00
_cell.angle_beta   90.00
_cell.angle_gamma   90.00
#
_symmetry.space_group_name_H-M   'P 1'
#
loop_
_entity.id
_entity.type
_entity.pdbx_description
1 polymer ?
#
loop_
_entity_poly.entity_id
_entity_poly.type
_entity_poly.pdbx_seq_one_letter_code
_entity_poly.pdbx_strand_id
1 'polypeptide(L)'
;AGAKNLESKKEWINDLNVFPVPDGDTGTNMTLTIMSAAKEVSSIANPNMENLSKAISSGSLRGARGNSGVILSQLLRGFTKEMKGVTEITVETLALATSRATETAYKAVMKPKEGTILTVAKGISDKAAEIASQTDDIEEAMRIIIEHAEYVLSKTPDMLPVLKEAGVVDSGGQGLVVVLKGMYDALTGKVTDFSITESKPSTEQTVPGSGKGAAVENVDIKFGYCTEFIIMLDKEFDEKTEADFKAFLTSIGDSIVCVALDDIVKVHVHTNHPGQAFEKALEYGQLTKMKVDNMREEHNQKVVAQSELQAAAAKQAMEKNSEAEQKKAEPAKDFGFITIAPGSGIAEIFKGLGVDEVIEGGQTMNPSTEDILNAADKINAKTIYVLPNNSNIILAANQAASIVEDKELIVIPTKTVPQGITAMINFETTRSAKDNGDAMTDSLSTVKSGQLTYAVRDTSIDGKEIKKNNYLGLGDKGLAAVGTDMDETLLEMIESMMSDEAELISVYYGADVEEAAAEAVVSKIEEKFPDVDVELQFGGQPVYYYIVSVE
;
A
#
# COMPACT_ATOMS: atom_id res chain seq x y z
N ALA A 1 4.13 3.62 -19.77
CA ALA A 1 4.60 4.97 -19.50
C ALA A 1 3.94 5.54 -18.24
N GLY A 2 2.62 5.71 -18.18
CA GLY A 2 1.93 6.27 -17.00
C GLY A 2 2.26 5.54 -15.68
N ALA A 3 2.30 4.21 -15.70
CA ALA A 3 2.66 3.40 -14.54
C ALA A 3 4.11 3.66 -14.06
N LYS A 4 5.07 3.71 -14.99
CA LYS A 4 6.48 4.03 -14.68
C LYS A 4 6.64 5.45 -14.12
N ASN A 5 5.92 6.43 -14.70
CA ASN A 5 5.97 7.81 -14.23
C ASN A 5 5.43 7.92 -12.79
N LEU A 6 4.36 7.18 -12.49
CA LEU A 6 3.82 7.10 -11.13
C LEU A 6 4.79 6.43 -10.16
N GLU A 7 5.39 5.29 -10.57
CA GLU A 7 6.39 4.57 -9.76
C GLU A 7 7.58 5.47 -9.41
N SER A 8 8.10 6.23 -10.36
CA SER A 8 9.25 7.13 -10.14
C SER A 8 8.95 8.28 -9.17
N LYS A 9 7.70 8.62 -8.95
CA LYS A 9 7.24 9.71 -8.07
C LYS A 9 6.45 9.23 -6.85
N LYS A 10 6.47 7.93 -6.61
CA LYS A 10 5.69 7.26 -5.57
C LYS A 10 5.90 7.89 -4.20
N GLU A 11 7.15 8.06 -3.77
CA GLU A 11 7.47 8.62 -2.45
C GLU A 11 7.02 10.07 -2.30
N TRP A 12 7.23 10.88 -3.35
CA TRP A 12 6.73 12.26 -3.34
C TRP A 12 5.20 12.35 -3.21
N ILE A 13 4.46 11.42 -3.84
CA ILE A 13 2.99 11.35 -3.70
C ILE A 13 2.60 10.88 -2.29
N ASN A 14 3.36 9.96 -1.70
CA ASN A 14 3.18 9.55 -0.32
C ASN A 14 3.32 10.73 0.66
N ASP A 15 4.30 11.62 0.42
CA ASP A 15 4.52 12.81 1.24
C ASP A 15 3.34 13.81 1.21
N LEU A 16 2.52 13.80 0.15
CA LEU A 16 1.32 14.63 0.05
C LEU A 16 0.11 14.03 0.77
N ASN A 17 0.19 12.78 1.21
CA ASN A 17 -0.95 12.07 1.79
C ASN A 17 -1.25 12.54 3.22
N VAL A 18 -2.27 13.39 3.36
CA VAL A 18 -2.77 13.89 4.66
C VAL A 18 -4.27 13.64 4.85
N PHE A 19 -4.94 13.09 3.84
CA PHE A 19 -6.38 12.84 3.84
C PHE A 19 -6.72 11.57 3.04
N PRO A 20 -7.68 10.73 3.49
CA PRO A 20 -8.49 10.81 4.73
C PRO A 20 -7.70 10.47 5.99
N VAL A 21 -6.58 9.78 5.89
CA VAL A 21 -5.67 9.41 6.97
C VAL A 21 -4.24 9.73 6.51
N PRO A 22 -3.39 10.35 7.34
CA PRO A 22 -2.02 10.70 6.98
C PRO A 22 -1.06 9.50 7.10
N ASP A 23 -1.41 8.37 6.47
CA ASP A 23 -0.64 7.12 6.49
C ASP A 23 0.49 7.05 5.45
N GLY A 24 0.57 8.06 4.56
CA GLY A 24 1.67 8.19 3.59
C GLY A 24 1.74 7.06 2.57
N ASP A 25 0.62 6.41 2.23
CA ASP A 25 0.59 5.23 1.39
C ASP A 25 -0.06 5.41 0.01
N THR A 26 -0.62 6.59 -0.28
CA THR A 26 -1.36 6.87 -1.52
C THR A 26 -0.56 6.56 -2.77
N GLY A 27 0.69 7.04 -2.86
CA GLY A 27 1.57 6.78 -4.00
C GLY A 27 1.88 5.28 -4.15
N THR A 28 2.10 4.59 -3.04
CA THR A 28 2.34 3.14 -3.01
C THR A 28 1.12 2.36 -3.49
N ASN A 29 -0.07 2.66 -2.96
CA ASN A 29 -1.31 1.99 -3.34
C ASN A 29 -1.65 2.19 -4.82
N MET A 30 -1.56 3.42 -5.32
CA MET A 30 -1.81 3.73 -6.73
C MET A 30 -0.78 3.05 -7.65
N THR A 31 0.50 3.05 -7.26
CA THR A 31 1.57 2.41 -8.04
C THR A 31 1.35 0.90 -8.15
N LEU A 32 1.13 0.21 -7.03
CA LEU A 32 0.88 -1.23 -7.03
C LEU A 32 -0.35 -1.59 -7.86
N THR A 33 -1.39 -0.78 -7.80
CA THR A 33 -2.63 -0.97 -8.57
C THR A 33 -2.38 -0.86 -10.08
N ILE A 34 -1.74 0.22 -10.54
CA ILE A 34 -1.51 0.41 -11.98
C ILE A 34 -0.43 -0.52 -12.53
N MET A 35 0.57 -0.91 -11.73
CA MET A 35 1.59 -1.89 -12.10
C MET A 35 1.01 -3.28 -12.30
N SER A 36 -0.01 -3.67 -11.51
CA SER A 36 -0.75 -4.92 -11.74
C SER A 36 -1.43 -4.93 -13.11
N ALA A 37 -2.09 -3.83 -13.50
CA ALA A 37 -2.66 -3.68 -14.84
C ALA A 37 -1.58 -3.71 -15.93
N ALA A 38 -0.47 -3.01 -15.74
CA ALA A 38 0.63 -2.95 -16.70
C ALA A 38 1.28 -4.32 -16.90
N LYS A 39 1.37 -5.15 -15.87
CA LYS A 39 1.86 -6.53 -15.95
C LYS A 39 0.94 -7.42 -16.78
N GLU A 40 -0.38 -7.35 -16.58
CA GLU A 40 -1.33 -8.08 -17.43
C GLU A 40 -1.25 -7.63 -18.90
N VAL A 41 -1.18 -6.33 -19.16
CA VAL A 41 -1.00 -5.78 -20.51
C VAL A 41 0.27 -6.30 -21.18
N SER A 42 1.39 -6.34 -20.44
CA SER A 42 2.68 -6.80 -20.97
C SER A 42 2.70 -8.29 -21.32
N SER A 43 1.78 -9.09 -20.77
CA SER A 43 1.66 -10.52 -21.06
C SER A 43 0.93 -10.82 -22.37
N ILE A 44 0.33 -9.81 -23.03
CA ILE A 44 -0.47 -9.98 -24.24
C ILE A 44 0.44 -10.09 -25.47
N ALA A 45 0.46 -11.25 -26.12
CA ALA A 45 1.28 -11.48 -27.30
C ALA A 45 0.80 -10.73 -28.55
N ASN A 46 -0.53 -10.59 -28.73
CA ASN A 46 -1.16 -9.91 -29.86
C ASN A 46 -2.14 -8.85 -29.34
N PRO A 47 -1.68 -7.63 -29.04
CA PRO A 47 -2.53 -6.59 -28.47
C PRO A 47 -3.57 -6.08 -29.48
N ASN A 48 -4.81 -5.96 -29.01
CA ASN A 48 -5.90 -5.24 -29.66
C ASN A 48 -6.70 -4.51 -28.58
N MET A 49 -7.58 -3.58 -28.97
CA MET A 49 -8.31 -2.75 -28.01
C MET A 49 -9.18 -3.56 -27.05
N GLU A 50 -9.71 -4.68 -27.46
CA GLU A 50 -10.56 -5.53 -26.61
C GLU A 50 -9.75 -6.22 -25.52
N ASN A 51 -8.65 -6.91 -25.87
CA ASN A 51 -7.83 -7.63 -24.88
C ASN A 51 -7.00 -6.67 -24.00
N LEU A 52 -6.58 -5.52 -24.53
CA LEU A 52 -5.95 -4.45 -23.75
C LEU A 52 -6.92 -3.87 -22.72
N SER A 53 -8.15 -3.55 -23.14
CA SER A 53 -9.20 -3.05 -22.25
C SER A 53 -9.52 -4.04 -21.14
N LYS A 54 -9.59 -5.34 -21.47
CA LYS A 54 -9.81 -6.41 -20.51
C LYS A 54 -8.65 -6.51 -19.52
N ALA A 55 -7.40 -6.50 -19.99
CA ALA A 55 -6.21 -6.61 -19.14
C ALA A 55 -6.06 -5.40 -18.21
N ILE A 56 -6.27 -4.18 -18.71
CA ILE A 56 -6.24 -2.97 -17.86
C ILE A 56 -7.30 -3.03 -16.77
N SER A 57 -8.54 -3.36 -17.15
CA SER A 57 -9.67 -3.44 -16.22
C SER A 57 -9.46 -4.53 -15.17
N SER A 58 -9.14 -5.77 -15.60
CA SER A 58 -8.94 -6.92 -14.73
C SER A 58 -7.72 -6.74 -13.81
N GLY A 59 -6.57 -6.38 -14.37
CA GLY A 59 -5.34 -6.23 -13.63
C GLY A 59 -5.40 -5.12 -12.59
N SER A 60 -5.97 -3.95 -12.94
CA SER A 60 -6.15 -2.86 -11.98
C SER A 60 -7.15 -3.24 -10.87
N LEU A 61 -8.21 -3.98 -11.22
CA LEU A 61 -9.24 -4.40 -10.28
C LEU A 61 -8.68 -5.36 -9.22
N ARG A 62 -7.93 -6.38 -9.64
CA ARG A 62 -7.31 -7.37 -8.74
C ARG A 62 -6.19 -6.77 -7.90
N GLY A 63 -5.37 -5.93 -8.51
CA GLY A 63 -4.25 -5.27 -7.84
C GLY A 63 -4.63 -4.07 -6.99
N ALA A 64 -5.91 -3.69 -6.92
CA ALA A 64 -6.37 -2.50 -6.21
C ALA A 64 -6.09 -2.60 -4.70
N ARG A 65 -5.43 -1.57 -4.17
CA ARG A 65 -5.04 -1.47 -2.76
C ARG A 65 -5.42 -0.12 -2.19
N GLY A 66 -5.91 -0.10 -0.96
CA GLY A 66 -6.34 1.12 -0.29
C GLY A 66 -7.42 1.88 -1.07
N ASN A 67 -7.86 2.99 -0.52
CA ASN A 67 -8.90 3.82 -1.15
C ASN A 67 -8.44 4.40 -2.50
N SER A 68 -7.22 4.92 -2.57
CA SER A 68 -6.66 5.56 -3.77
C SER A 68 -6.47 4.57 -4.92
N GLY A 69 -6.00 3.35 -4.63
CA GLY A 69 -5.86 2.30 -5.64
C GLY A 69 -7.21 1.80 -6.14
N VAL A 70 -8.19 1.61 -5.25
CA VAL A 70 -9.54 1.21 -5.66
C VAL A 70 -10.18 2.26 -6.56
N ILE A 71 -10.08 3.56 -6.21
CA ILE A 71 -10.63 4.64 -7.04
C ILE A 71 -9.93 4.67 -8.40
N LEU A 72 -8.59 4.56 -8.44
CA LEU A 72 -7.83 4.47 -9.70
C LEU A 72 -8.28 3.27 -10.54
N SER A 73 -8.50 2.10 -9.94
CA SER A 73 -8.99 0.92 -10.64
C SER A 73 -10.37 1.14 -11.26
N GLN A 74 -11.26 1.86 -10.58
CA GLN A 74 -12.59 2.19 -11.10
C GLN A 74 -12.54 3.23 -12.22
N LEU A 75 -11.63 4.21 -12.14
CA LEU A 75 -11.35 5.13 -13.25
C LEU A 75 -10.88 4.37 -14.50
N LEU A 76 -9.90 3.49 -14.35
CA LEU A 76 -9.39 2.66 -15.45
C LEU A 76 -10.47 1.73 -16.01
N ARG A 77 -11.27 1.11 -15.14
CA ARG A 77 -12.39 0.24 -15.55
C ARG A 77 -13.46 1.00 -16.33
N GLY A 78 -13.83 2.20 -15.89
CA GLY A 78 -14.80 3.04 -16.60
C GLY A 78 -14.25 3.48 -17.96
N PHE A 79 -13.00 3.93 -18.00
CA PHE A 79 -12.31 4.33 -19.22
C PHE A 79 -12.27 3.21 -20.28
N THR A 80 -11.88 2.01 -19.87
CA THR A 80 -11.74 0.86 -20.77
C THR A 80 -13.06 0.33 -21.31
N LYS A 81 -14.20 0.62 -20.65
CA LYS A 81 -15.53 0.24 -21.17
C LYS A 81 -15.83 0.91 -22.50
N GLU A 82 -15.44 2.16 -22.67
CA GLU A 82 -15.65 2.93 -23.90
C GLU A 82 -14.61 2.60 -24.98
N MET A 83 -13.54 1.88 -24.65
CA MET A 83 -12.52 1.42 -25.60
C MET A 83 -12.89 0.11 -26.32
N LYS A 84 -13.93 -0.60 -25.86
CA LYS A 84 -14.36 -1.86 -26.50
C LYS A 84 -14.90 -1.59 -27.91
N GLY A 85 -14.33 -2.31 -28.89
CA GLY A 85 -14.75 -2.18 -30.30
C GLY A 85 -14.23 -0.93 -31.03
N VAL A 86 -13.45 -0.10 -30.33
CA VAL A 86 -12.79 1.07 -30.93
C VAL A 86 -11.53 0.63 -31.65
N THR A 87 -11.32 1.10 -32.86
CA THR A 87 -10.12 0.83 -33.68
C THR A 87 -9.09 1.95 -33.57
N GLU A 88 -9.56 3.17 -33.30
CA GLU A 88 -8.74 4.37 -33.18
C GLU A 88 -9.32 5.26 -32.06
N ILE A 89 -8.45 5.79 -31.20
CA ILE A 89 -8.85 6.71 -30.12
C ILE A 89 -8.89 8.13 -30.68
N THR A 90 -10.09 8.68 -30.82
CA THR A 90 -10.33 10.08 -31.19
C THR A 90 -10.54 10.95 -29.96
N VAL A 91 -10.55 12.28 -30.11
CA VAL A 91 -10.84 13.22 -29.03
C VAL A 91 -12.25 12.99 -28.47
N GLU A 92 -13.23 12.67 -29.33
CA GLU A 92 -14.59 12.33 -28.92
C GLU A 92 -14.62 11.04 -28.09
N THR A 93 -13.92 9.99 -28.53
CA THR A 93 -13.78 8.74 -27.78
C THR A 93 -13.13 8.97 -26.42
N LEU A 94 -12.10 9.83 -26.35
CA LEU A 94 -11.42 10.19 -25.14
C LEU A 94 -12.37 10.92 -24.15
N ALA A 95 -13.22 11.82 -24.66
CA ALA A 95 -14.20 12.54 -23.86
C ALA A 95 -15.25 11.58 -23.27
N LEU A 96 -15.77 10.65 -24.05
CA LEU A 96 -16.69 9.62 -23.58
C LEU A 96 -16.04 8.70 -22.54
N ALA A 97 -14.82 8.28 -22.78
CA ALA A 97 -14.07 7.40 -21.89
C ALA A 97 -13.75 8.06 -20.54
N THR A 98 -13.35 9.34 -20.52
CA THR A 98 -13.11 10.09 -19.29
C THR A 98 -14.40 10.36 -18.51
N SER A 99 -15.52 10.59 -19.20
CA SER A 99 -16.85 10.72 -18.60
C SER A 99 -17.26 9.41 -17.91
N ARG A 100 -17.16 8.30 -18.62
CA ARG A 100 -17.48 6.97 -18.05
C ARG A 100 -16.53 6.58 -16.91
N ALA A 101 -15.26 6.94 -16.99
CA ALA A 101 -14.30 6.74 -15.91
C ALA A 101 -14.75 7.43 -14.63
N THR A 102 -15.06 8.72 -14.74
CA THR A 102 -15.51 9.56 -13.63
C THR A 102 -16.81 9.02 -13.02
N GLU A 103 -17.82 8.72 -13.85
CA GLU A 103 -19.09 8.16 -13.38
C GLU A 103 -18.89 6.84 -12.62
N THR A 104 -18.04 5.95 -13.13
CA THR A 104 -17.75 4.65 -12.51
C THR A 104 -17.06 4.84 -11.14
N ALA A 105 -16.10 5.75 -11.03
CA ALA A 105 -15.39 6.03 -9.79
C ALA A 105 -16.31 6.67 -8.73
N TYR A 106 -17.13 7.64 -9.10
CA TYR A 106 -18.11 8.25 -8.17
C TYR A 106 -19.12 7.23 -7.63
N LYS A 107 -19.58 6.29 -8.46
CA LYS A 107 -20.51 5.22 -8.02
C LYS A 107 -19.87 4.23 -7.05
N ALA A 108 -18.55 4.05 -7.12
CA ALA A 108 -17.84 3.12 -6.24
C ALA A 108 -17.60 3.69 -4.83
N VAL A 109 -17.70 5.01 -4.64
CA VAL A 109 -17.46 5.67 -3.36
C VAL A 109 -18.80 6.04 -2.71
N MET A 110 -19.11 5.46 -1.55
CA MET A 110 -20.40 5.69 -0.87
C MET A 110 -20.63 7.16 -0.47
N LYS A 111 -19.57 7.88 -0.11
CA LYS A 111 -19.62 9.30 0.30
C LYS A 111 -18.51 10.07 -0.41
N PRO A 112 -18.67 10.42 -1.71
CA PRO A 112 -17.70 11.20 -2.43
C PRO A 112 -17.46 12.54 -1.75
N LYS A 113 -16.19 12.97 -1.68
CA LYS A 113 -15.80 14.27 -1.17
C LYS A 113 -15.14 15.08 -2.27
N GLU A 114 -15.50 16.36 -2.36
CA GLU A 114 -14.84 17.31 -3.26
C GLU A 114 -13.46 17.69 -2.70
N GLY A 115 -12.56 18.10 -3.61
CA GLY A 115 -11.17 18.37 -3.27
C GLY A 115 -10.28 17.13 -3.25
N THR A 116 -10.73 16.03 -3.89
CA THR A 116 -10.01 14.75 -3.97
C THR A 116 -9.73 14.32 -5.42
N ILE A 117 -9.10 13.17 -5.62
CA ILE A 117 -8.91 12.54 -6.94
C ILE A 117 -10.18 12.53 -7.78
N LEU A 118 -11.36 12.39 -7.15
CA LEU A 118 -12.65 12.41 -7.87
C LEU A 118 -12.94 13.78 -8.49
N THR A 119 -12.62 14.86 -7.80
CA THR A 119 -12.76 16.23 -8.31
C THR A 119 -11.82 16.48 -9.50
N VAL A 120 -10.59 16.00 -9.42
CA VAL A 120 -9.62 16.08 -10.52
C VAL A 120 -10.11 15.28 -11.73
N ALA A 121 -10.59 14.05 -11.50
CA ALA A 121 -11.15 13.20 -12.55
C ALA A 121 -12.38 13.85 -13.23
N LYS A 122 -13.25 14.50 -12.45
CA LYS A 122 -14.37 15.26 -12.98
C LYS A 122 -13.92 16.46 -13.83
N GLY A 123 -12.92 17.21 -13.37
CA GLY A 123 -12.34 18.31 -14.16
C GLY A 123 -11.75 17.84 -15.48
N ILE A 124 -11.08 16.68 -15.49
CA ILE A 124 -10.57 16.03 -16.71
C ILE A 124 -11.73 15.73 -17.66
N SER A 125 -12.79 15.11 -17.16
CA SER A 125 -13.97 14.74 -17.95
C SER A 125 -14.68 15.96 -18.54
N ASP A 126 -14.93 16.97 -17.72
CA ASP A 126 -15.61 18.20 -18.14
C ASP A 126 -14.79 18.92 -19.22
N LYS A 127 -13.47 19.02 -19.06
CA LYS A 127 -12.59 19.63 -20.07
C LYS A 127 -12.49 18.81 -21.34
N ALA A 128 -12.41 17.48 -21.26
CA ALA A 128 -12.41 16.61 -22.43
C ALA A 128 -13.69 16.75 -23.25
N ALA A 129 -14.85 16.85 -22.61
CA ALA A 129 -16.13 17.08 -23.27
C ALA A 129 -16.21 18.47 -23.93
N GLU A 130 -15.66 19.51 -23.28
CA GLU A 130 -15.60 20.87 -23.84
C GLU A 130 -14.78 20.92 -25.12
N ILE A 131 -13.59 20.32 -25.14
CA ILE A 131 -12.67 20.42 -26.27
C ILE A 131 -12.95 19.43 -27.40
N ALA A 132 -13.77 18.40 -27.19
CA ALA A 132 -14.13 17.43 -28.20
C ALA A 132 -14.81 18.04 -29.45
N SER A 133 -15.40 19.23 -29.30
CA SER A 133 -15.98 20.01 -30.40
C SER A 133 -15.02 21.07 -30.99
N GLN A 134 -13.82 21.20 -30.48
CA GLN A 134 -12.88 22.27 -30.81
C GLN A 134 -11.65 21.80 -31.55
N THR A 135 -11.21 20.56 -31.33
CA THR A 135 -10.05 19.96 -31.99
C THR A 135 -10.22 18.47 -32.21
N ASP A 136 -9.68 17.98 -33.32
CA ASP A 136 -9.54 16.54 -33.61
C ASP A 136 -8.12 16.04 -33.29
N ASP A 137 -7.20 16.94 -32.92
CA ASP A 137 -5.82 16.63 -32.55
C ASP A 137 -5.75 16.10 -31.13
N ILE A 138 -5.44 14.81 -30.99
CA ILE A 138 -5.39 14.13 -29.71
C ILE A 138 -4.22 14.58 -28.83
N GLU A 139 -3.09 14.99 -29.42
CA GLU A 139 -1.94 15.51 -28.67
C GLU A 139 -2.29 16.87 -28.06
N GLU A 140 -2.90 17.76 -28.86
CA GLU A 140 -3.37 19.06 -28.38
C GLU A 140 -4.45 18.88 -27.31
N ALA A 141 -5.43 18.02 -27.53
CA ALA A 141 -6.48 17.71 -26.59
C ALA A 141 -5.91 17.22 -25.25
N MET A 142 -5.01 16.25 -25.27
CA MET A 142 -4.37 15.72 -24.05
C MET A 142 -3.58 16.77 -23.30
N ARG A 143 -2.86 17.65 -24.01
CA ARG A 143 -2.14 18.76 -23.40
C ARG A 143 -3.08 19.70 -22.64
N ILE A 144 -4.17 20.11 -23.27
CA ILE A 144 -5.16 21.03 -22.66
C ILE A 144 -5.86 20.36 -21.46
N ILE A 145 -6.20 19.06 -21.58
CA ILE A 145 -6.80 18.30 -20.47
C ILE A 145 -5.85 18.24 -19.27
N ILE A 146 -4.56 17.96 -19.49
CA ILE A 146 -3.56 17.86 -18.42
C ILE A 146 -3.37 19.24 -17.74
N GLU A 147 -3.24 20.31 -18.51
CA GLU A 147 -3.15 21.67 -17.95
C GLU A 147 -4.37 22.01 -17.09
N HIS A 148 -5.57 21.62 -17.53
CA HIS A 148 -6.78 21.81 -16.75
C HIS A 148 -6.83 20.93 -15.51
N ALA A 149 -6.37 19.68 -15.60
CA ALA A 149 -6.26 18.78 -14.46
C ALA A 149 -5.32 19.34 -13.37
N GLU A 150 -4.18 19.93 -13.77
CA GLU A 150 -3.26 20.61 -12.87
C GLU A 150 -3.90 21.85 -12.20
N TYR A 151 -4.68 22.61 -12.98
CA TYR A 151 -5.44 23.73 -12.44
C TYR A 151 -6.46 23.27 -11.38
N VAL A 152 -7.27 22.25 -11.67
CA VAL A 152 -8.24 21.69 -10.72
C VAL A 152 -7.53 21.14 -9.48
N LEU A 153 -6.42 20.42 -9.67
CA LEU A 153 -5.59 19.89 -8.58
C LEU A 153 -5.11 21.03 -7.66
N SER A 154 -4.65 22.15 -8.22
CA SER A 154 -4.20 23.33 -7.45
C SER A 154 -5.31 23.95 -6.61
N LYS A 155 -6.59 23.66 -6.91
CA LYS A 155 -7.77 24.13 -6.18
C LYS A 155 -8.27 23.17 -5.10
N THR A 156 -7.73 21.96 -5.02
CA THR A 156 -8.13 20.98 -4.00
C THR A 156 -7.97 21.49 -2.56
N PRO A 157 -6.93 22.29 -2.19
CA PRO A 157 -6.83 22.88 -0.85
C PRO A 157 -7.94 23.88 -0.52
N ASP A 158 -8.53 24.55 -1.53
CA ASP A 158 -9.65 25.46 -1.32
C ASP A 158 -10.97 24.73 -1.05
N MET A 159 -11.05 23.44 -1.41
CA MET A 159 -12.24 22.59 -1.25
C MET A 159 -12.18 21.69 0.00
N LEU A 160 -10.96 21.36 0.45
CA LEU A 160 -10.75 20.46 1.58
C LEU A 160 -9.81 21.11 2.62
N PRO A 161 -10.34 21.58 3.75
CA PRO A 161 -9.58 22.38 4.73
C PRO A 161 -8.29 21.72 5.22
N VAL A 162 -8.29 20.40 5.44
CA VAL A 162 -7.10 19.67 5.90
C VAL A 162 -5.93 19.76 4.91
N LEU A 163 -6.19 19.83 3.60
CA LEU A 163 -5.14 20.02 2.59
C LEU A 163 -4.57 21.44 2.66
N LYS A 164 -5.45 22.43 2.93
CA LYS A 164 -5.03 23.83 3.08
C LYS A 164 -4.17 24.03 4.32
N GLU A 165 -4.54 23.41 5.43
CA GLU A 165 -3.79 23.45 6.70
C GLU A 165 -2.41 22.80 6.54
N ALA A 166 -2.35 21.67 5.82
CA ALA A 166 -1.10 20.97 5.54
C ALA A 166 -0.26 21.64 4.42
N GLY A 167 -0.81 22.62 3.69
CA GLY A 167 -0.14 23.30 2.58
C GLY A 167 0.15 22.41 1.38
N VAL A 168 -0.68 21.37 1.16
CA VAL A 168 -0.50 20.38 0.10
C VAL A 168 -1.74 20.28 -0.78
N VAL A 169 -1.58 19.72 -1.98
CA VAL A 169 -2.69 19.32 -2.87
C VAL A 169 -3.11 17.88 -2.56
N ASP A 170 -4.25 17.45 -3.10
CA ASP A 170 -4.69 16.04 -2.95
C ASP A 170 -3.69 15.06 -3.57
N SER A 171 -3.21 14.13 -2.77
CA SER A 171 -2.21 13.13 -3.17
C SER A 171 -2.72 12.19 -4.27
N GLY A 172 -3.98 11.76 -4.19
CA GLY A 172 -4.62 10.91 -5.21
C GLY A 172 -4.79 11.63 -6.55
N GLY A 173 -5.24 12.90 -6.50
CA GLY A 173 -5.33 13.77 -7.68
C GLY A 173 -3.96 14.03 -8.31
N GLN A 174 -2.93 14.24 -7.49
CA GLN A 174 -1.55 14.38 -7.96
C GLN A 174 -1.07 13.11 -8.66
N GLY A 175 -1.36 11.94 -8.09
CA GLY A 175 -1.06 10.66 -8.70
C GLY A 175 -1.73 10.47 -10.07
N LEU A 176 -3.01 10.86 -10.20
CA LEU A 176 -3.74 10.81 -11.47
C LEU A 176 -3.11 11.72 -12.53
N VAL A 177 -2.74 12.95 -12.17
CA VAL A 177 -2.03 13.88 -13.08
C VAL A 177 -0.68 13.31 -13.52
N VAL A 178 0.06 12.67 -12.63
CA VAL A 178 1.34 12.02 -12.94
C VAL A 178 1.16 10.87 -13.93
N VAL A 179 0.09 10.07 -13.80
CA VAL A 179 -0.24 9.01 -14.77
C VAL A 179 -0.53 9.61 -16.14
N LEU A 180 -1.37 10.64 -16.23
CA LEU A 180 -1.71 11.31 -17.48
C LEU A 180 -0.49 11.92 -18.19
N LYS A 181 0.40 12.57 -17.42
CA LYS A 181 1.66 13.11 -17.96
C LYS A 181 2.53 12.00 -18.57
N GLY A 182 2.66 10.87 -17.89
CA GLY A 182 3.40 9.73 -18.42
C GLY A 182 2.77 9.13 -19.69
N MET A 183 1.43 9.14 -19.80
CA MET A 183 0.72 8.74 -21.00
C MET A 183 0.97 9.74 -22.15
N TYR A 184 0.93 11.03 -21.88
CA TYR A 184 1.21 12.09 -22.84
C TYR A 184 2.66 12.06 -23.35
N ASP A 185 3.64 11.83 -22.47
CA ASP A 185 5.04 11.70 -22.87
C ASP A 185 5.29 10.49 -23.79
N ALA A 186 4.50 9.41 -23.62
CA ALA A 186 4.51 8.29 -24.55
C ALA A 186 3.86 8.65 -25.90
N LEU A 187 2.72 9.34 -25.88
CA LEU A 187 2.00 9.77 -27.08
C LEU A 187 2.88 10.69 -27.95
N THR A 188 3.59 11.62 -27.33
CA THR A 188 4.50 12.58 -28.00
C THR A 188 5.89 12.01 -28.31
N GLY A 189 6.12 10.71 -28.04
CA GLY A 189 7.40 10.04 -28.34
C GLY A 189 8.58 10.44 -27.46
N LYS A 190 8.36 11.16 -26.36
CA LYS A 190 9.40 11.49 -25.38
C LYS A 190 9.87 10.27 -24.59
N VAL A 191 9.01 9.28 -24.40
CA VAL A 191 9.31 8.00 -23.75
C VAL A 191 9.09 6.90 -24.76
N THR A 192 10.13 6.11 -25.05
CA THR A 192 10.12 5.01 -26.02
C THR A 192 10.37 3.65 -25.38
N ASP A 193 10.87 3.61 -24.15
CA ASP A 193 11.08 2.37 -23.40
C ASP A 193 9.88 2.09 -22.48
N PHE A 194 9.09 1.09 -22.84
CA PHE A 194 7.92 0.62 -22.11
C PHE A 194 8.19 -0.69 -21.34
N SER A 195 9.44 -1.18 -21.30
CA SER A 195 9.78 -2.41 -20.61
C SER A 195 9.48 -2.26 -19.11
N ILE A 196 8.68 -3.17 -18.57
CA ILE A 196 8.45 -3.27 -17.11
C ILE A 196 9.56 -4.17 -16.58
N THR A 197 10.63 -3.55 -16.08
CA THR A 197 11.61 -4.25 -15.24
C THR A 197 11.00 -4.37 -13.86
N GLU A 198 10.92 -5.58 -13.32
CA GLU A 198 10.57 -5.77 -11.91
C GLU A 198 11.65 -5.06 -11.08
N SER A 199 11.38 -3.84 -10.66
CA SER A 199 12.16 -3.21 -9.59
C SER A 199 11.87 -4.03 -8.34
N LYS A 200 12.86 -4.84 -7.92
CA LYS A 200 12.80 -5.48 -6.61
C LYS A 200 12.64 -4.39 -5.57
N PRO A 201 11.65 -4.47 -4.68
CA PRO A 201 11.59 -3.55 -3.56
C PRO A 201 12.87 -3.71 -2.74
N SER A 202 13.54 -2.60 -2.53
CA SER A 202 14.57 -2.50 -1.52
C SER A 202 13.86 -2.45 -0.16
N THR A 203 13.59 -3.59 0.41
CA THR A 203 13.28 -3.73 1.84
C THR A 203 13.72 -5.12 2.25
N GLU A 204 14.59 -5.17 3.19
CA GLU A 204 14.80 -6.31 4.05
C GLU A 204 13.44 -6.75 4.60
N GLN A 205 12.98 -7.88 4.19
CA GLN A 205 12.38 -8.93 4.99
C GLN A 205 11.74 -9.97 4.07
N THR A 206 12.23 -11.17 4.20
CA THR A 206 11.84 -12.39 3.53
C THR A 206 10.39 -12.79 3.82
N VAL A 207 9.59 -12.95 2.76
CA VAL A 207 8.46 -13.91 2.78
C VAL A 207 8.45 -14.68 1.46
N PRO A 208 8.43 -16.02 1.46
CA PRO A 208 8.45 -16.83 0.26
C PRO A 208 7.04 -17.13 -0.24
N GLY A 209 6.85 -17.05 -1.54
CA GLY A 209 5.75 -17.77 -2.15
C GLY A 209 5.15 -17.20 -3.42
N SER A 210 5.48 -17.85 -4.47
CA SER A 210 4.85 -18.19 -5.75
C SER A 210 5.46 -17.53 -6.99
N GLY A 211 6.20 -18.33 -7.73
CA GLY A 211 6.63 -18.02 -9.08
C GLY A 211 6.99 -19.31 -9.80
N LYS A 212 6.26 -19.62 -10.85
CA LYS A 212 6.48 -20.77 -11.73
C LYS A 212 7.91 -20.78 -12.26
N GLY A 213 8.52 -21.97 -12.24
CA GLY A 213 9.89 -22.24 -12.58
C GLY A 213 10.33 -21.68 -13.94
N ALA A 214 11.34 -20.84 -13.90
CA ALA A 214 12.33 -20.74 -14.94
C ALA A 214 13.53 -21.58 -14.47
N ALA A 215 13.99 -22.48 -15.32
CA ALA A 215 15.17 -23.28 -15.06
C ALA A 215 16.34 -22.34 -14.70
N VAL A 216 17.02 -22.66 -13.61
CA VAL A 216 18.25 -21.96 -13.20
C VAL A 216 19.32 -22.32 -14.23
N GLU A 217 19.51 -21.44 -15.24
CA GLU A 217 20.71 -21.48 -16.06
C GLU A 217 21.90 -21.15 -15.14
N ASN A 218 22.99 -21.90 -15.32
CA ASN A 218 24.28 -21.63 -14.70
C ASN A 218 24.74 -20.24 -15.12
N VAL A 219 24.41 -19.22 -14.35
CA VAL A 219 24.89 -17.85 -14.59
C VAL A 219 26.34 -17.82 -14.14
N ASP A 220 27.25 -17.72 -15.09
CA ASP A 220 28.68 -17.49 -14.81
C ASP A 220 28.85 -16.06 -14.25
N ILE A 221 28.91 -15.96 -12.92
CA ILE A 221 29.11 -14.69 -12.20
C ILE A 221 30.57 -14.27 -12.38
N LYS A 222 30.83 -13.48 -13.42
CA LYS A 222 32.17 -12.98 -13.80
C LYS A 222 32.79 -12.16 -12.68
N PHE A 223 32.06 -11.26 -12.05
CA PHE A 223 32.48 -10.44 -10.91
C PHE A 223 31.69 -10.82 -9.67
N GLY A 224 32.38 -11.31 -8.65
CA GLY A 224 31.77 -12.03 -7.52
C GLY A 224 31.27 -11.18 -6.36
N TYR A 225 31.67 -9.90 -6.29
CA TYR A 225 31.33 -9.03 -5.15
C TYR A 225 30.58 -7.79 -5.61
N CYS A 226 29.38 -7.60 -5.07
CA CYS A 226 28.66 -6.33 -5.11
C CYS A 226 29.26 -5.41 -4.06
N THR A 227 29.83 -4.28 -4.49
CA THR A 227 30.57 -3.35 -3.63
C THR A 227 29.92 -1.98 -3.70
N GLU A 228 29.44 -1.49 -2.57
CA GLU A 228 28.77 -0.20 -2.43
C GLU A 228 29.44 0.66 -1.37
N PHE A 229 29.56 1.96 -1.62
CA PHE A 229 30.08 2.91 -0.65
C PHE A 229 29.76 4.36 -1.06
N ILE A 230 29.95 5.27 -0.11
CA ILE A 230 29.86 6.71 -0.33
C ILE A 230 31.22 7.32 -0.01
N ILE A 231 31.75 8.13 -0.92
CA ILE A 231 32.95 8.97 -0.69
C ILE A 231 32.46 10.32 -0.18
N MET A 232 32.94 10.73 0.98
CA MET A 232 32.82 12.10 1.50
C MET A 232 34.03 12.85 0.98
N LEU A 233 33.82 13.78 0.03
CA LEU A 233 34.92 14.41 -0.71
C LEU A 233 35.71 15.36 0.16
N ASP A 234 37.05 15.19 0.14
CA ASP A 234 38.04 16.09 0.75
C ASP A 234 38.68 17.02 -0.29
N LYS A 235 38.40 16.75 -1.58
CA LYS A 235 39.01 17.43 -2.73
C LYS A 235 37.96 17.70 -3.78
N GLU A 236 38.26 18.61 -4.68
CA GLU A 236 37.44 18.90 -5.86
C GLU A 236 37.32 17.63 -6.74
N PHE A 237 36.09 17.26 -7.07
CA PHE A 237 35.75 16.09 -7.89
C PHE A 237 35.02 16.58 -9.15
N ASP A 238 35.83 17.05 -10.10
CA ASP A 238 35.35 17.59 -11.38
C ASP A 238 34.95 16.48 -12.35
N GLU A 239 34.33 16.85 -13.47
CA GLU A 239 33.85 15.91 -14.50
C GLU A 239 35.00 15.01 -15.04
N LYS A 240 36.23 15.51 -15.09
CA LYS A 240 37.38 14.74 -15.53
C LYS A 240 37.75 13.69 -14.50
N THR A 241 37.80 14.07 -13.24
CA THR A 241 38.10 13.16 -12.10
C THR A 241 37.02 12.08 -12.00
N GLU A 242 35.76 12.43 -12.20
CA GLU A 242 34.64 11.47 -12.26
C GLU A 242 34.82 10.48 -13.43
N ALA A 243 35.15 10.96 -14.62
CA ALA A 243 35.40 10.12 -15.79
C ALA A 243 36.60 9.18 -15.58
N ASP A 244 37.71 9.68 -15.01
CA ASP A 244 38.90 8.87 -14.71
C ASP A 244 38.59 7.80 -13.65
N PHE A 245 37.80 8.13 -12.64
CA PHE A 245 37.38 7.19 -11.60
C PHE A 245 36.41 6.13 -12.15
N LYS A 246 35.43 6.52 -12.99
CA LYS A 246 34.57 5.58 -13.70
C LYS A 246 35.36 4.64 -14.63
N ALA A 247 36.34 5.15 -15.34
CA ALA A 247 37.23 4.35 -16.20
C ALA A 247 38.02 3.32 -15.37
N PHE A 248 38.53 3.72 -14.20
CA PHE A 248 39.20 2.80 -13.28
C PHE A 248 38.24 1.70 -12.80
N LEU A 249 37.04 2.05 -12.32
CA LEU A 249 36.05 1.06 -11.89
C LEU A 249 35.69 0.08 -13.01
N THR A 250 35.56 0.59 -14.26
CA THR A 250 35.30 -0.23 -15.44
C THR A 250 36.43 -1.22 -15.73
N SER A 251 37.67 -0.86 -15.37
CA SER A 251 38.82 -1.77 -15.56
C SER A 251 38.86 -2.94 -14.59
N ILE A 252 38.19 -2.84 -13.43
CA ILE A 252 38.20 -3.85 -12.38
C ILE A 252 36.82 -4.51 -12.16
N GLY A 253 35.75 -4.06 -12.84
CA GLY A 253 34.41 -4.53 -12.61
C GLY A 253 33.42 -4.18 -13.72
N ASP A 254 32.15 -4.48 -13.46
CA ASP A 254 31.00 -4.07 -14.27
C ASP A 254 29.86 -3.55 -13.39
N SER A 255 28.68 -3.28 -14.02
CA SER A 255 27.48 -2.78 -13.33
C SER A 255 27.75 -1.52 -12.48
N ILE A 256 28.54 -0.59 -13.03
CA ILE A 256 29.05 0.57 -12.30
C ILE A 256 27.99 1.66 -12.24
N VAL A 257 27.71 2.12 -11.00
CA VAL A 257 26.99 3.36 -10.73
C VAL A 257 27.97 4.26 -9.95
N CYS A 258 28.27 5.42 -10.49
CA CYS A 258 29.11 6.44 -9.84
C CYS A 258 28.44 7.79 -10.08
N VAL A 259 27.88 8.38 -9.02
CA VAL A 259 27.13 9.64 -9.07
C VAL A 259 27.68 10.61 -8.05
N ALA A 260 28.19 11.72 -8.53
CA ALA A 260 28.63 12.84 -7.69
C ALA A 260 27.45 13.77 -7.37
N LEU A 261 27.31 14.15 -6.10
CA LEU A 261 26.29 15.06 -5.58
C LEU A 261 26.97 15.94 -4.53
N ASP A 262 27.13 17.21 -4.82
CA ASP A 262 27.78 18.21 -3.94
C ASP A 262 29.08 17.67 -3.30
N ASP A 263 29.05 17.36 -2.00
CA ASP A 263 30.20 16.94 -1.21
C ASP A 263 30.38 15.41 -1.14
N ILE A 264 29.60 14.62 -1.89
CA ILE A 264 29.64 13.17 -1.82
C ILE A 264 29.62 12.51 -3.21
N VAL A 265 30.23 11.31 -3.32
CA VAL A 265 30.09 10.43 -4.48
C VAL A 265 29.52 9.09 -4.03
N LYS A 266 28.38 8.71 -4.57
CA LYS A 266 27.81 7.36 -4.37
C LYS A 266 28.35 6.41 -5.42
N VAL A 267 28.89 5.27 -4.96
CA VAL A 267 29.51 4.25 -5.81
C VAL A 267 28.86 2.89 -5.59
N HIS A 268 28.60 2.20 -6.69
CA HIS A 268 28.22 0.79 -6.75
C HIS A 268 29.03 0.15 -7.89
N VAL A 269 29.64 -1.00 -7.65
CA VAL A 269 30.40 -1.74 -8.66
C VAL A 269 30.38 -3.24 -8.36
N HIS A 270 30.17 -4.07 -9.39
CA HIS A 270 30.40 -5.51 -9.31
C HIS A 270 31.87 -5.80 -9.67
N THR A 271 32.65 -6.31 -8.73
CA THR A 271 34.10 -6.51 -8.92
C THR A 271 34.58 -7.78 -8.24
N ASN A 272 35.75 -8.30 -8.66
CA ASN A 272 36.49 -9.32 -7.89
C ASN A 272 37.53 -8.68 -6.97
N HIS A 273 37.66 -7.35 -6.99
CA HIS A 273 38.68 -6.60 -6.27
C HIS A 273 38.08 -5.43 -5.46
N PRO A 274 37.14 -5.70 -4.49
CA PRO A 274 36.53 -4.63 -3.71
C PRO A 274 37.53 -3.75 -2.97
N GLY A 275 38.63 -4.32 -2.51
CA GLY A 275 39.72 -3.56 -1.87
C GLY A 275 40.35 -2.51 -2.79
N GLN A 276 40.53 -2.80 -4.09
CA GLN A 276 41.05 -1.83 -5.05
C GLN A 276 40.06 -0.69 -5.31
N ALA A 277 38.75 -0.99 -5.31
CA ALA A 277 37.72 0.04 -5.45
C ALA A 277 37.78 1.01 -4.25
N PHE A 278 37.88 0.50 -3.03
CA PHE A 278 38.02 1.31 -1.82
C PHE A 278 39.32 2.11 -1.79
N GLU A 279 40.46 1.48 -2.09
CA GLU A 279 41.77 2.13 -2.11
C GLU A 279 41.78 3.31 -3.08
N LYS A 280 41.21 3.13 -4.28
CA LYS A 280 41.12 4.21 -5.26
C LYS A 280 40.18 5.33 -4.81
N ALA A 281 39.07 4.96 -4.18
CA ALA A 281 38.11 5.93 -3.67
C ALA A 281 38.66 6.79 -2.52
N LEU A 282 39.53 6.24 -1.68
CA LEU A 282 40.21 6.96 -0.60
C LEU A 282 41.15 8.09 -1.11
N GLU A 283 41.53 8.06 -2.40
CA GLU A 283 42.29 9.18 -2.98
C GLU A 283 41.47 10.48 -3.05
N TYR A 284 40.13 10.37 -3.03
CA TYR A 284 39.22 11.49 -3.19
C TYR A 284 38.57 11.98 -1.89
N GLY A 285 38.53 11.13 -0.85
CA GLY A 285 37.96 11.48 0.45
C GLY A 285 37.73 10.29 1.36
N GLN A 286 37.01 10.50 2.44
CA GLN A 286 36.71 9.48 3.44
C GLN A 286 35.52 8.59 2.98
N LEU A 287 35.59 7.29 3.31
CA LEU A 287 34.52 6.35 2.94
C LEU A 287 33.54 6.14 4.09
N THR A 288 32.24 6.10 3.72
CA THR A 288 31.14 5.77 4.63
C THR A 288 30.16 4.82 3.96
N LYS A 289 29.30 4.16 4.76
CA LYS A 289 28.30 3.19 4.29
C LYS A 289 28.87 2.11 3.36
N MET A 290 30.04 1.60 3.70
CA MET A 290 30.71 0.54 2.95
C MET A 290 29.97 -0.78 3.14
N LYS A 291 29.62 -1.43 2.01
CA LYS A 291 28.99 -2.73 1.95
C LYS A 291 29.65 -3.59 0.88
N VAL A 292 29.92 -4.84 1.17
CA VAL A 292 30.46 -5.82 0.22
C VAL A 292 29.71 -7.14 0.39
N ASP A 293 28.95 -7.53 -0.61
CA ASP A 293 28.20 -8.78 -0.64
C ASP A 293 28.85 -9.77 -1.60
N ASN A 294 28.99 -11.03 -1.19
CA ASN A 294 29.48 -12.10 -2.06
C ASN A 294 28.35 -12.71 -2.88
N MET A 295 28.17 -12.24 -4.10
CA MET A 295 27.09 -12.68 -4.99
C MET A 295 27.15 -14.17 -5.36
N ARG A 296 28.37 -14.79 -5.36
CA ARG A 296 28.51 -16.23 -5.59
C ARG A 296 27.99 -17.03 -4.41
N GLU A 297 28.21 -16.57 -3.19
CA GLU A 297 27.71 -17.19 -1.97
C GLU A 297 26.19 -17.03 -1.86
N GLU A 298 25.68 -15.84 -2.15
CA GLU A 298 24.23 -15.59 -2.23
C GLU A 298 23.56 -16.44 -3.32
N HIS A 299 24.21 -16.60 -4.48
CA HIS A 299 23.70 -17.45 -5.54
C HIS A 299 23.69 -18.93 -5.12
N ASN A 300 24.77 -19.43 -4.50
CA ASN A 300 24.86 -20.80 -4.00
C ASN A 300 23.86 -21.06 -2.86
N GLN A 301 23.69 -20.10 -1.93
CA GLN A 301 22.67 -20.20 -0.89
C GLN A 301 21.25 -20.18 -1.49
N LYS A 302 20.99 -19.38 -2.52
CA LYS A 302 19.71 -19.38 -3.26
C LYS A 302 19.48 -20.68 -4.01
N VAL A 303 20.51 -21.28 -4.62
CA VAL A 303 20.39 -22.57 -5.34
C VAL A 303 20.15 -23.71 -4.36
N VAL A 304 20.85 -23.76 -3.23
CA VAL A 304 20.64 -24.77 -2.18
C VAL A 304 19.28 -24.56 -1.52
N ALA A 305 18.94 -23.34 -1.11
CA ALA A 305 17.64 -23.00 -0.54
C ALA A 305 16.48 -23.24 -1.52
N GLN A 306 16.69 -23.00 -2.82
CA GLN A 306 15.69 -23.24 -3.85
C GLN A 306 15.49 -24.73 -4.14
N SER A 307 16.55 -25.56 -4.05
CA SER A 307 16.44 -27.01 -4.14
C SER A 307 15.75 -27.62 -2.91
N GLU A 308 16.05 -27.12 -1.72
CA GLU A 308 15.39 -27.52 -0.47
C GLU A 308 13.94 -26.99 -0.41
N LEU A 309 13.70 -25.75 -0.87
CA LEU A 309 12.35 -25.17 -1.03
C LEU A 309 11.53 -25.89 -2.10
N GLN A 310 12.13 -26.31 -3.22
CA GLN A 310 11.41 -27.10 -4.23
C GLN A 310 11.07 -28.50 -3.70
N ALA A 311 11.95 -29.14 -2.93
CA ALA A 311 11.65 -30.41 -2.29
C ALA A 311 10.61 -30.26 -1.15
N ALA A 312 10.69 -29.19 -0.38
CA ALA A 312 9.71 -28.86 0.66
C ALA A 312 8.38 -28.37 0.06
N ALA A 313 8.43 -27.56 -1.01
CA ALA A 313 7.24 -27.09 -1.72
C ALA A 313 6.53 -28.23 -2.48
N ALA A 314 7.27 -29.19 -3.04
CA ALA A 314 6.67 -30.40 -3.63
C ALA A 314 5.99 -31.27 -2.57
N LYS A 315 6.59 -31.36 -1.38
CA LYS A 315 5.99 -32.05 -0.23
C LYS A 315 4.77 -31.32 0.31
N GLN A 316 4.89 -29.99 0.50
CA GLN A 316 3.79 -29.14 0.93
C GLN A 316 2.68 -28.99 -0.12
N ALA A 317 3.02 -29.02 -1.43
CA ALA A 317 2.01 -29.02 -2.49
C ALA A 317 1.25 -30.34 -2.58
N MET A 318 1.92 -31.46 -2.29
CA MET A 318 1.22 -32.76 -2.15
C MET A 318 0.36 -32.81 -0.88
N GLU A 319 0.84 -32.27 0.24
CA GLU A 319 0.08 -32.16 1.48
C GLU A 319 -1.07 -31.14 1.35
N LYS A 320 -0.81 -29.96 0.75
CA LYS A 320 -1.85 -28.94 0.48
C LYS A 320 -2.89 -29.37 -0.56
N ASN A 321 -2.50 -30.12 -1.60
CA ASN A 321 -3.48 -30.70 -2.52
C ASN A 321 -4.33 -31.77 -1.85
N SER A 322 -3.75 -32.60 -0.98
CA SER A 322 -4.53 -33.57 -0.22
C SER A 322 -5.41 -32.93 0.85
N GLU A 323 -4.96 -31.82 1.49
CA GLU A 323 -5.77 -31.04 2.42
C GLU A 323 -6.84 -30.20 1.71
N ALA A 324 -6.54 -29.63 0.54
CA ALA A 324 -7.50 -28.88 -0.27
C ALA A 324 -8.56 -29.80 -0.89
N GLU A 325 -8.18 -31.03 -1.32
CA GLU A 325 -9.13 -32.04 -1.76
C GLU A 325 -9.95 -32.60 -0.59
N GLN A 326 -9.37 -32.75 0.61
CA GLN A 326 -10.11 -33.11 1.82
C GLN A 326 -11.03 -32.00 2.30
N LYS A 327 -10.59 -30.72 2.29
CA LYS A 327 -11.45 -29.56 2.63
C LYS A 327 -12.60 -29.35 1.63
N LYS A 328 -12.41 -29.68 0.34
CA LYS A 328 -13.50 -29.68 -0.66
C LYS A 328 -14.46 -30.87 -0.52
N ALA A 329 -14.05 -31.94 0.17
CA ALA A 329 -14.89 -33.13 0.43
C ALA A 329 -15.71 -33.01 1.72
N GLU A 330 -15.40 -32.04 2.59
CA GLU A 330 -16.22 -31.76 3.76
C GLU A 330 -17.45 -30.92 3.36
N PRO A 331 -18.63 -31.15 4.01
CA PRO A 331 -19.78 -30.30 3.75
C PRO A 331 -19.45 -28.83 4.07
N ALA A 332 -19.84 -27.93 3.18
CA ALA A 332 -19.61 -26.50 3.35
C ALA A 332 -20.14 -26.01 4.70
N LYS A 333 -19.32 -25.27 5.46
CA LYS A 333 -19.79 -24.57 6.66
C LYS A 333 -20.87 -23.56 6.26
N ASP A 334 -21.79 -23.24 7.15
CA ASP A 334 -22.75 -22.19 6.87
C ASP A 334 -22.06 -20.82 6.86
N PHE A 335 -21.08 -20.60 7.76
CA PHE A 335 -20.37 -19.35 7.92
C PHE A 335 -18.85 -19.55 7.98
N GLY A 336 -18.12 -18.58 7.40
CA GLY A 336 -16.67 -18.46 7.51
C GLY A 336 -16.27 -17.00 7.76
N PHE A 337 -15.00 -16.76 8.14
CA PHE A 337 -14.52 -15.45 8.54
C PHE A 337 -13.14 -15.17 7.96
N ILE A 338 -12.98 -13.97 7.42
CA ILE A 338 -11.71 -13.38 7.01
C ILE A 338 -11.50 -12.11 7.81
N THR A 339 -10.33 -11.95 8.39
CA THR A 339 -9.93 -10.69 9.03
C THR A 339 -8.60 -10.18 8.50
N ILE A 340 -8.39 -8.87 8.57
CA ILE A 340 -7.10 -8.25 8.35
C ILE A 340 -6.53 -7.86 9.71
N ALA A 341 -5.31 -8.29 10.00
CA ALA A 341 -4.67 -8.07 11.29
C ALA A 341 -3.24 -7.53 11.12
N PRO A 342 -2.87 -6.43 11.80
CA PRO A 342 -1.55 -5.81 11.71
C PRO A 342 -0.61 -6.33 12.81
N GLY A 343 -0.45 -7.59 13.00
CA GLY A 343 0.47 -8.11 14.01
C GLY A 343 0.13 -9.52 14.44
N SER A 344 1.13 -10.26 14.88
CA SER A 344 0.99 -11.67 15.22
C SER A 344 0.08 -11.92 16.42
N GLY A 345 0.14 -11.07 17.45
CA GLY A 345 -0.72 -11.19 18.63
C GLY A 345 -2.19 -10.94 18.29
N ILE A 346 -2.47 -9.89 17.52
CA ILE A 346 -3.84 -9.61 17.04
C ILE A 346 -4.35 -10.77 16.17
N ALA A 347 -3.48 -11.33 15.31
CA ALA A 347 -3.85 -12.49 14.49
C ALA A 347 -4.23 -13.71 15.34
N GLU A 348 -3.53 -13.97 16.44
CA GLU A 348 -3.84 -15.06 17.38
C GLU A 348 -5.16 -14.80 18.13
N ILE A 349 -5.46 -13.57 18.51
CA ILE A 349 -6.75 -13.18 19.11
C ILE A 349 -7.90 -13.53 18.15
N PHE A 350 -7.80 -13.12 16.87
CA PHE A 350 -8.84 -13.42 15.89
C PHE A 350 -8.97 -14.92 15.61
N LYS A 351 -7.88 -15.67 15.56
CA LYS A 351 -7.93 -17.13 15.45
C LYS A 351 -8.63 -17.76 16.66
N GLY A 352 -8.36 -17.26 17.87
CA GLY A 352 -9.04 -17.67 19.10
C GLY A 352 -10.54 -17.40 19.07
N LEU A 353 -10.98 -16.35 18.35
CA LEU A 353 -12.39 -16.04 18.13
C LEU A 353 -13.04 -16.85 17.01
N GLY A 354 -12.28 -17.73 16.33
CA GLY A 354 -12.80 -18.62 15.30
C GLY A 354 -12.71 -18.09 13.87
N VAL A 355 -11.86 -17.09 13.60
CA VAL A 355 -11.58 -16.62 12.24
C VAL A 355 -10.83 -17.70 11.46
N ASP A 356 -11.30 -18.02 10.24
CA ASP A 356 -10.74 -19.05 9.38
C ASP A 356 -9.45 -18.64 8.68
N GLU A 357 -9.41 -17.39 8.15
CA GLU A 357 -8.25 -16.83 7.45
C GLU A 357 -7.92 -15.44 7.97
N VAL A 358 -6.66 -15.24 8.34
CA VAL A 358 -6.12 -13.95 8.76
C VAL A 358 -5.17 -13.45 7.68
N ILE A 359 -5.45 -12.29 7.10
CA ILE A 359 -4.57 -11.61 6.15
C ILE A 359 -3.71 -10.63 6.95
N GLU A 360 -2.41 -10.83 6.92
CA GLU A 360 -1.47 -9.91 7.56
C GLU A 360 -1.38 -8.60 6.78
N GLY A 361 -1.48 -7.47 7.46
CA GLY A 361 -1.41 -6.13 6.86
C GLY A 361 -2.34 -5.12 7.53
N GLY A 362 -2.56 -4.01 6.84
CA GLY A 362 -3.54 -3.00 7.25
C GLY A 362 -2.97 -1.74 7.89
N GLN A 363 -1.63 -1.62 8.03
CA GLN A 363 -0.99 -0.39 8.54
C GLN A 363 0.10 0.11 7.60
N THR A 364 1.10 -0.72 7.31
CA THR A 364 2.20 -0.36 6.40
C THR A 364 1.97 -0.84 4.98
N MET A 365 1.10 -1.85 4.81
CA MET A 365 0.74 -2.40 3.52
C MET A 365 -0.71 -2.87 3.52
N ASN A 366 -1.54 -2.23 2.70
CA ASN A 366 -2.92 -2.65 2.52
C ASN A 366 -2.99 -3.90 1.63
N PRO A 367 -3.73 -4.96 2.02
CA PRO A 367 -3.98 -6.10 1.15
C PRO A 367 -4.71 -5.67 -0.12
N SER A 368 -4.46 -6.39 -1.20
CA SER A 368 -5.17 -6.17 -2.45
C SER A 368 -6.54 -6.86 -2.44
N THR A 369 -7.40 -6.48 -3.37
CA THR A 369 -8.65 -7.21 -3.65
C THR A 369 -8.36 -8.70 -3.92
N GLU A 370 -7.26 -9.02 -4.62
CA GLU A 370 -6.84 -10.39 -4.91
C GLU A 370 -6.44 -11.17 -3.65
N ASP A 371 -5.80 -10.52 -2.67
CA ASP A 371 -5.45 -11.15 -1.39
C ASP A 371 -6.71 -11.61 -0.64
N ILE A 372 -7.77 -10.79 -0.67
CA ILE A 372 -9.07 -11.12 -0.05
C ILE A 372 -9.77 -12.27 -0.82
N LEU A 373 -9.74 -12.24 -2.16
CA LEU A 373 -10.29 -13.31 -2.99
C LEU A 373 -9.57 -14.64 -2.72
N ASN A 374 -8.25 -14.63 -2.67
CA ASN A 374 -7.45 -15.81 -2.37
C ASN A 374 -7.72 -16.37 -0.95
N ALA A 375 -8.00 -15.51 0.03
CA ALA A 375 -8.40 -15.94 1.36
C ALA A 375 -9.81 -16.59 1.32
N ALA A 376 -10.75 -15.99 0.60
CA ALA A 376 -12.10 -16.53 0.43
C ALA A 376 -12.11 -17.90 -0.26
N ASP A 377 -11.22 -18.12 -1.25
CA ASP A 377 -11.10 -19.39 -1.97
C ASP A 377 -10.64 -20.56 -1.08
N LYS A 378 -9.93 -20.25 0.01
CA LYS A 378 -9.47 -21.27 0.97
C LYS A 378 -10.56 -21.73 1.94
N ILE A 379 -11.64 -20.95 2.08
CA ILE A 379 -12.71 -21.22 3.04
C ILE A 379 -13.88 -21.91 2.34
N ASN A 380 -14.19 -23.12 2.76
CA ASN A 380 -15.36 -23.86 2.28
C ASN A 380 -16.61 -23.50 3.12
N ALA A 381 -17.18 -22.32 2.87
CA ALA A 381 -18.37 -21.80 3.53
C ALA A 381 -19.34 -21.18 2.51
N LYS A 382 -20.63 -21.17 2.85
CA LYS A 382 -21.68 -20.56 2.01
C LYS A 382 -21.65 -19.03 2.09
N THR A 383 -21.49 -18.51 3.31
CA THR A 383 -21.35 -17.08 3.60
C THR A 383 -20.04 -16.83 4.32
N ILE A 384 -19.28 -15.82 3.91
CA ILE A 384 -18.03 -15.41 4.52
C ILE A 384 -18.13 -13.96 4.96
N TYR A 385 -17.90 -13.70 6.25
CA TYR A 385 -17.78 -12.34 6.76
C TYR A 385 -16.33 -11.84 6.62
N VAL A 386 -16.17 -10.63 6.13
CA VAL A 386 -14.87 -9.98 5.98
C VAL A 386 -14.79 -8.80 6.93
N LEU A 387 -13.77 -8.81 7.81
CA LEU A 387 -13.50 -7.79 8.83
C LEU A 387 -12.23 -7.02 8.42
N PRO A 388 -12.35 -5.86 7.73
CA PRO A 388 -11.22 -5.10 7.23
C PRO A 388 -10.32 -4.49 8.31
N ASN A 389 -10.89 -4.08 9.45
CA ASN A 389 -10.23 -3.45 10.61
C ASN A 389 -9.40 -2.20 10.28
N ASN A 390 -9.63 -1.64 9.09
CA ASN A 390 -9.00 -0.42 8.60
C ASN A 390 -9.89 0.22 7.53
N SER A 391 -10.14 1.53 7.66
CA SER A 391 -10.98 2.29 6.72
C SER A 391 -10.47 2.24 5.27
N ASN A 392 -9.15 2.09 5.06
CA ASN A 392 -8.53 2.03 3.74
C ASN A 392 -8.75 0.69 3.02
N ILE A 393 -9.16 -0.35 3.75
CA ILE A 393 -9.36 -1.69 3.19
C ILE A 393 -10.83 -1.97 2.86
N ILE A 394 -11.77 -1.24 3.46
CA ILE A 394 -13.21 -1.47 3.27
C ILE A 394 -13.60 -1.46 1.79
N LEU A 395 -13.06 -0.53 1.00
CA LEU A 395 -13.35 -0.46 -0.43
C LEU A 395 -12.82 -1.68 -1.20
N ALA A 396 -11.61 -2.16 -0.88
CA ALA A 396 -11.03 -3.35 -1.49
C ALA A 396 -11.84 -4.61 -1.10
N ALA A 397 -12.30 -4.70 0.15
CA ALA A 397 -13.16 -5.79 0.60
C ALA A 397 -14.53 -5.80 -0.12
N ASN A 398 -15.17 -4.64 -0.25
CA ASN A 398 -16.42 -4.51 -1.00
C ASN A 398 -16.23 -4.84 -2.50
N GLN A 399 -15.08 -4.48 -3.07
CA GLN A 399 -14.73 -4.85 -4.43
C GLN A 399 -14.56 -6.37 -4.57
N ALA A 400 -13.89 -7.03 -3.63
CA ALA A 400 -13.78 -8.49 -3.60
C ALA A 400 -15.17 -9.15 -3.51
N ALA A 401 -16.04 -8.66 -2.62
CA ALA A 401 -17.41 -9.15 -2.49
C ALA A 401 -18.23 -9.03 -3.80
N SER A 402 -17.96 -8.02 -4.62
CA SER A 402 -18.64 -7.83 -5.91
C SER A 402 -18.13 -8.76 -7.02
N ILE A 403 -17.02 -9.47 -6.83
CA ILE A 403 -16.37 -10.33 -7.83
C ILE A 403 -16.69 -11.81 -7.58
N VAL A 404 -16.84 -12.21 -6.32
CA VAL A 404 -17.13 -13.61 -5.94
C VAL A 404 -18.53 -13.99 -6.39
N GLU A 405 -18.67 -15.13 -7.08
CA GLU A 405 -19.92 -15.61 -7.65
C GLU A 405 -20.43 -16.91 -6.99
N ASP A 406 -19.53 -17.71 -6.40
CA ASP A 406 -19.82 -19.05 -5.89
C ASP A 406 -20.24 -19.09 -4.41
N LYS A 407 -20.03 -18.00 -3.68
CA LYS A 407 -20.36 -17.84 -2.25
C LYS A 407 -20.73 -16.38 -1.95
N GLU A 408 -21.36 -16.13 -0.82
CA GLU A 408 -21.71 -14.79 -0.39
C GLU A 408 -20.59 -14.20 0.50
N LEU A 409 -20.02 -13.05 0.11
CA LEU A 409 -19.13 -12.27 0.96
C LEU A 409 -19.88 -11.07 1.55
N ILE A 410 -19.93 -11.00 2.88
CA ILE A 410 -20.53 -9.89 3.63
C ILE A 410 -19.40 -9.11 4.31
N VAL A 411 -19.22 -7.85 3.92
CA VAL A 411 -18.21 -6.98 4.52
C VAL A 411 -18.80 -6.27 5.73
N ILE A 412 -18.26 -6.54 6.91
CA ILE A 412 -18.55 -5.78 8.13
C ILE A 412 -17.61 -4.56 8.14
N PRO A 413 -18.10 -3.33 8.11
CA PRO A 413 -17.28 -2.15 7.85
C PRO A 413 -16.44 -1.71 9.05
N THR A 414 -15.70 -2.64 9.64
CA THR A 414 -14.79 -2.42 10.77
C THR A 414 -13.63 -1.51 10.36
N LYS A 415 -13.37 -0.47 11.12
CA LYS A 415 -12.33 0.53 10.86
C LYS A 415 -11.12 0.35 11.76
N THR A 416 -11.27 -0.41 12.84
CA THR A 416 -10.25 -0.64 13.87
C THR A 416 -10.27 -2.10 14.30
N VAL A 417 -9.16 -2.57 14.86
CA VAL A 417 -9.04 -3.92 15.42
C VAL A 417 -10.07 -4.19 16.50
N PRO A 418 -10.26 -3.28 17.49
CA PRO A 418 -11.32 -3.47 18.50
C PRO A 418 -12.70 -3.66 17.90
N GLN A 419 -13.08 -2.85 16.89
CA GLN A 419 -14.36 -3.05 16.20
C GLN A 419 -14.50 -4.44 15.57
N GLY A 420 -13.40 -4.99 15.03
CA GLY A 420 -13.41 -6.35 14.51
C GLY A 420 -13.60 -7.41 15.59
N ILE A 421 -12.98 -7.24 16.74
CA ILE A 421 -13.13 -8.13 17.90
C ILE A 421 -14.57 -8.09 18.40
N THR A 422 -15.11 -6.89 18.64
CA THR A 422 -16.51 -6.70 19.09
C THR A 422 -17.50 -7.29 18.09
N ALA A 423 -17.26 -7.12 16.78
CA ALA A 423 -18.10 -7.72 15.75
C ALA A 423 -18.09 -9.26 15.83
N MET A 424 -16.92 -9.90 16.03
CA MET A 424 -16.82 -11.35 16.17
C MET A 424 -17.55 -11.87 17.42
N ILE A 425 -17.49 -11.15 18.52
CA ILE A 425 -18.18 -11.51 19.77
C ILE A 425 -19.71 -11.47 19.59
N ASN A 426 -20.21 -10.58 18.74
CA ASN A 426 -21.64 -10.43 18.48
C ASN A 426 -22.20 -11.37 17.39
N PHE A 427 -21.39 -12.26 16.84
CA PHE A 427 -21.83 -13.29 15.90
C PHE A 427 -22.50 -14.46 16.63
N GLU A 428 -23.64 -14.92 16.11
CA GLU A 428 -24.37 -16.08 16.60
C GLU A 428 -24.65 -17.09 15.47
N THR A 429 -24.25 -18.34 15.66
CA THR A 429 -24.45 -19.41 14.65
C THR A 429 -25.91 -19.73 14.33
N THR A 430 -26.83 -19.31 15.18
CA THR A 430 -28.28 -19.56 15.03
C THR A 430 -28.99 -18.51 14.22
N ARG A 431 -28.36 -17.35 13.97
CA ARG A 431 -28.95 -16.26 13.19
C ARG A 431 -28.75 -16.49 11.69
N SER A 432 -29.57 -15.86 10.87
CA SER A 432 -29.36 -15.82 9.41
C SER A 432 -28.11 -15.01 9.07
N ALA A 433 -27.58 -15.22 7.84
CA ALA A 433 -26.41 -14.45 7.36
C ALA A 433 -26.67 -12.93 7.43
N LYS A 434 -27.84 -12.49 7.04
CA LYS A 434 -28.22 -11.08 7.07
C LYS A 434 -28.32 -10.55 8.51
N ASP A 435 -29.02 -11.27 9.40
CA ASP A 435 -29.23 -10.81 10.78
C ASP A 435 -27.90 -10.75 11.55
N ASN A 436 -26.95 -11.68 11.28
CA ASN A 436 -25.60 -11.61 11.79
C ASN A 436 -24.84 -10.41 11.25
N GLY A 437 -24.89 -10.17 9.94
CA GLY A 437 -24.25 -9.00 9.31
C GLY A 437 -24.74 -7.68 9.91
N ASP A 438 -26.05 -7.57 10.12
CA ASP A 438 -26.69 -6.41 10.75
C ASP A 438 -26.24 -6.28 12.22
N ALA A 439 -26.30 -7.35 13.04
CA ALA A 439 -25.90 -7.35 14.44
C ALA A 439 -24.41 -7.02 14.63
N MET A 440 -23.53 -7.64 13.83
CA MET A 440 -22.09 -7.34 13.85
C MET A 440 -21.83 -5.88 13.47
N THR A 441 -22.56 -5.33 12.50
CA THR A 441 -22.41 -3.93 12.07
C THR A 441 -22.92 -2.96 13.14
N ASP A 442 -24.04 -3.25 13.77
CA ASP A 442 -24.62 -2.41 14.83
C ASP A 442 -23.69 -2.34 16.06
N SER A 443 -23.03 -3.46 16.39
CA SER A 443 -22.08 -3.54 17.50
C SER A 443 -20.83 -2.65 17.36
N LEU A 444 -20.48 -2.22 16.14
CA LEU A 444 -19.31 -1.35 15.93
C LEU A 444 -19.42 0.00 16.63
N SER A 445 -20.64 0.44 16.92
CA SER A 445 -20.89 1.72 17.60
C SER A 445 -20.73 1.65 19.12
N THR A 446 -20.67 0.46 19.72
CA THR A 446 -20.54 0.28 21.16
C THR A 446 -19.11 0.38 21.65
N VAL A 447 -18.12 0.13 20.77
CA VAL A 447 -16.70 0.21 21.10
C VAL A 447 -16.09 1.50 20.60
N LYS A 448 -15.41 2.23 21.48
CA LYS A 448 -14.55 3.36 21.11
C LYS A 448 -13.13 2.87 20.96
N SER A 449 -12.44 3.32 19.92
CA SER A 449 -11.09 2.87 19.61
C SER A 449 -10.10 4.02 19.60
N GLY A 450 -8.91 3.78 20.15
CA GLY A 450 -7.79 4.71 20.15
C GLY A 450 -6.51 4.02 19.67
N GLN A 451 -5.62 4.79 19.04
CA GLN A 451 -4.33 4.31 18.55
C GLN A 451 -3.25 5.33 18.88
N LEU A 452 -2.18 4.89 19.53
CA LEU A 452 -1.05 5.75 19.89
C LEU A 452 0.11 5.49 18.93
N THR A 453 0.58 6.55 18.25
CA THR A 453 1.70 6.54 17.32
C THR A 453 2.59 7.78 17.51
N TYR A 454 3.45 8.07 16.56
CA TYR A 454 4.33 9.24 16.59
C TYR A 454 4.28 10.04 15.29
N ALA A 455 4.58 11.34 15.39
CA ALA A 455 4.66 12.24 14.25
C ALA A 455 5.99 12.06 13.49
N VAL A 456 5.92 11.74 12.20
CA VAL A 456 7.10 11.58 11.33
C VAL A 456 7.67 12.92 10.84
N ARG A 457 6.90 14.01 10.93
CA ARG A 457 7.27 15.37 10.52
C ARG A 457 6.51 16.42 11.33
N ASP A 458 6.97 17.68 11.26
CA ASP A 458 6.23 18.80 11.79
C ASP A 458 4.96 19.03 10.96
N THR A 459 3.84 19.25 11.62
CA THR A 459 2.53 19.48 10.98
C THR A 459 1.60 20.20 11.95
N SER A 460 0.39 20.53 11.48
CA SER A 460 -0.71 21.00 12.33
C SER A 460 -1.98 20.24 11.96
N ILE A 461 -2.70 19.75 12.96
CA ILE A 461 -3.97 19.04 12.80
C ILE A 461 -4.98 19.64 13.79
N ASP A 462 -6.16 20.03 13.30
CA ASP A 462 -7.23 20.65 14.11
C ASP A 462 -6.74 21.86 14.95
N GLY A 463 -5.79 22.64 14.38
CA GLY A 463 -5.20 23.82 15.05
C GLY A 463 -4.18 23.50 16.16
N LYS A 464 -3.87 22.23 16.41
CA LYS A 464 -2.80 21.80 17.33
C LYS A 464 -1.48 21.69 16.55
N GLU A 465 -0.44 22.37 17.06
CA GLU A 465 0.93 22.24 16.53
C GLU A 465 1.51 20.88 16.91
N ILE A 466 2.03 20.15 15.93
CA ILE A 466 2.63 18.84 16.11
C ILE A 466 4.06 18.91 15.62
N LYS A 467 5.01 18.54 16.47
CA LYS A 467 6.43 18.44 16.11
C LYS A 467 6.81 17.00 15.80
N LYS A 468 7.79 16.83 14.95
CA LYS A 468 8.39 15.52 14.67
C LYS A 468 8.75 14.82 15.99
N ASN A 469 8.41 13.54 16.09
CA ASN A 469 8.56 12.69 17.27
C ASN A 469 7.60 13.01 18.43
N ASN A 470 6.63 13.92 18.30
CA ASN A 470 5.55 13.95 19.26
C ASN A 470 4.73 12.66 19.20
N TYR A 471 4.25 12.18 20.34
CA TYR A 471 3.27 11.10 20.39
C TYR A 471 1.89 11.64 20.04
N LEU A 472 1.14 10.84 19.27
CA LEU A 472 -0.17 11.17 18.75
C LEU A 472 -1.17 10.12 19.18
N GLY A 473 -2.16 10.53 19.96
CA GLY A 473 -3.34 9.73 20.27
C GLY A 473 -4.43 9.99 19.24
N LEU A 474 -4.75 8.97 18.44
CA LEU A 474 -5.79 9.02 17.39
C LEU A 474 -7.02 8.26 17.88
N GLY A 475 -8.15 8.93 18.03
CA GLY A 475 -9.43 8.32 18.36
C GLY A 475 -10.39 8.30 17.17
N ASP A 476 -11.61 7.80 17.38
CA ASP A 476 -12.65 7.70 16.36
C ASP A 476 -13.01 9.04 15.71
N LYS A 477 -12.83 10.16 16.41
CA LYS A 477 -13.12 11.52 15.92
C LYS A 477 -11.91 12.25 15.34
N GLY A 478 -10.74 11.59 15.26
CA GLY A 478 -9.49 12.18 14.80
C GLY A 478 -8.47 12.34 15.95
N LEU A 479 -7.69 13.42 15.94
CA LEU A 479 -6.62 13.67 16.90
C LEU A 479 -7.19 13.92 18.31
N ALA A 480 -6.99 12.99 19.22
CA ALA A 480 -7.44 13.05 20.61
C ALA A 480 -6.40 13.71 21.52
N ALA A 481 -5.12 13.28 21.42
CA ALA A 481 -4.04 13.74 22.28
C ALA A 481 -2.74 14.00 21.48
N VAL A 482 -1.91 14.95 21.96
CA VAL A 482 -0.56 15.21 21.43
C VAL A 482 0.36 15.51 22.59
N GLY A 483 1.47 14.80 22.70
CA GLY A 483 2.42 15.01 23.78
C GLY A 483 3.85 14.62 23.44
N THR A 484 4.76 14.87 24.38
CA THR A 484 6.17 14.46 24.31
C THR A 484 6.46 13.24 25.19
N ASP A 485 5.54 12.88 26.07
CA ASP A 485 5.58 11.67 26.90
C ASP A 485 4.54 10.68 26.41
N MET A 486 4.94 9.43 26.24
CA MET A 486 4.11 8.38 25.67
C MET A 486 2.95 8.01 26.59
N ASP A 487 3.23 7.82 27.88
CA ASP A 487 2.25 7.36 28.85
C ASP A 487 1.21 8.44 29.13
N GLU A 488 1.64 9.70 29.30
CA GLU A 488 0.74 10.85 29.49
C GLU A 488 -0.18 11.04 28.28
N THR A 489 0.38 10.92 27.07
CA THR A 489 -0.41 11.05 25.81
C THR A 489 -1.43 9.91 25.68
N LEU A 490 -1.05 8.69 26.06
CA LEU A 490 -1.96 7.55 26.09
C LEU A 490 -3.11 7.77 27.08
N LEU A 491 -2.80 8.21 28.29
CA LEU A 491 -3.80 8.49 29.33
C LEU A 491 -4.76 9.61 28.94
N GLU A 492 -4.26 10.68 28.27
CA GLU A 492 -5.09 11.76 27.72
C GLU A 492 -6.02 11.23 26.61
N MET A 493 -5.49 10.37 25.73
CA MET A 493 -6.29 9.74 24.69
C MET A 493 -7.42 8.89 25.29
N ILE A 494 -7.11 8.02 26.25
CA ILE A 494 -8.10 7.16 26.92
C ILE A 494 -9.16 8.03 27.61
N GLU A 495 -8.76 9.08 28.36
CA GLU A 495 -9.69 10.00 29.02
C GLU A 495 -10.68 10.63 28.03
N SER A 496 -10.24 10.99 26.83
CA SER A 496 -11.11 11.52 25.77
C SER A 496 -12.12 10.51 25.22
N MET A 497 -11.87 9.21 25.43
CA MET A 497 -12.72 8.10 25.00
C MET A 497 -13.69 7.64 26.10
N MET A 498 -13.44 7.98 27.36
CA MET A 498 -14.26 7.54 28.49
C MET A 498 -15.70 8.04 28.39
N SER A 499 -16.60 7.29 29.01
CA SER A 499 -18.01 7.64 29.24
C SER A 499 -18.45 7.05 30.57
N ASP A 500 -19.56 7.54 31.10
CA ASP A 500 -20.12 7.05 32.35
C ASP A 500 -20.56 5.56 32.30
N GLU A 501 -20.64 5.00 31.10
CA GLU A 501 -21.05 3.61 30.85
C GLU A 501 -19.85 2.70 30.53
N ALA A 502 -18.61 3.21 30.59
CA ALA A 502 -17.42 2.42 30.29
C ALA A 502 -17.11 1.43 31.42
N GLU A 503 -17.07 0.14 31.09
CA GLU A 503 -16.82 -0.95 32.02
C GLU A 503 -15.46 -1.64 31.78
N LEU A 504 -14.92 -1.57 30.55
CA LEU A 504 -13.70 -2.27 30.14
C LEU A 504 -12.78 -1.39 29.29
N ILE A 505 -11.50 -1.41 29.61
CA ILE A 505 -10.42 -0.86 28.76
C ILE A 505 -9.52 -2.03 28.34
N SER A 506 -9.47 -2.33 27.04
CA SER A 506 -8.51 -3.31 26.53
C SER A 506 -7.33 -2.60 25.86
N VAL A 507 -6.12 -2.98 26.26
CA VAL A 507 -4.85 -2.40 25.79
C VAL A 507 -4.07 -3.44 25.01
N TYR A 508 -3.78 -3.16 23.72
CA TYR A 508 -2.99 -4.02 22.86
C TYR A 508 -1.65 -3.34 22.59
N TYR A 509 -0.53 -3.87 23.13
CA TYR A 509 0.78 -3.28 22.92
C TYR A 509 1.47 -3.80 21.66
N GLY A 510 2.18 -2.88 20.98
CA GLY A 510 2.83 -3.13 19.71
C GLY A 510 4.18 -3.81 19.82
N ALA A 511 4.78 -4.13 18.67
CA ALA A 511 6.07 -4.80 18.56
C ALA A 511 7.24 -3.98 19.16
N ASP A 512 7.11 -2.66 19.18
CA ASP A 512 8.14 -1.73 19.69
C ASP A 512 7.98 -1.39 21.19
N VAL A 513 7.07 -2.08 21.90
CA VAL A 513 6.83 -1.89 23.34
C VAL A 513 7.19 -3.16 24.10
N GLU A 514 8.03 -3.03 25.12
CA GLU A 514 8.36 -4.13 25.99
C GLU A 514 7.20 -4.43 26.97
N GLU A 515 6.95 -5.71 27.26
CA GLU A 515 5.87 -6.16 28.13
C GLU A 515 5.87 -5.47 29.49
N ALA A 516 7.04 -5.34 30.13
CA ALA A 516 7.17 -4.68 31.43
C ALA A 516 6.78 -3.18 31.38
N ALA A 517 7.01 -2.50 30.24
CA ALA A 517 6.57 -1.12 30.04
C ALA A 517 5.05 -1.05 29.88
N ALA A 518 4.48 -2.00 29.14
CA ALA A 518 3.02 -2.11 28.98
C ALA A 518 2.31 -2.40 30.31
N GLU A 519 2.84 -3.30 31.16
CA GLU A 519 2.31 -3.56 32.51
C GLU A 519 2.36 -2.30 33.41
N ALA A 520 3.46 -1.52 33.31
CA ALA A 520 3.57 -0.28 34.05
C ALA A 520 2.54 0.78 33.62
N VAL A 521 2.23 0.83 32.32
CA VAL A 521 1.18 1.71 31.78
C VAL A 521 -0.21 1.27 32.24
N VAL A 522 -0.51 -0.03 32.23
CA VAL A 522 -1.78 -0.58 32.75
C VAL A 522 -1.99 -0.16 34.21
N SER A 523 -0.97 -0.27 35.04
CA SER A 523 -1.07 0.17 36.44
C SER A 523 -1.42 1.66 36.58
N LYS A 524 -0.92 2.52 35.67
CA LYS A 524 -1.30 3.95 35.63
C LYS A 524 -2.74 4.16 35.14
N ILE A 525 -3.22 3.32 34.24
CA ILE A 525 -4.61 3.36 33.74
C ILE A 525 -5.55 2.95 34.88
N GLU A 526 -5.26 1.85 35.59
CA GLU A 526 -6.03 1.38 36.74
C GLU A 526 -6.06 2.42 37.88
N GLU A 527 -4.93 3.09 38.14
CA GLU A 527 -4.89 4.18 39.13
C GLU A 527 -5.78 5.36 38.74
N LYS A 528 -5.81 5.71 37.46
CA LYS A 528 -6.59 6.84 36.93
C LYS A 528 -8.09 6.52 36.80
N PHE A 529 -8.42 5.26 36.46
CA PHE A 529 -9.79 4.78 36.23
C PHE A 529 -10.13 3.57 37.11
N PRO A 530 -10.22 3.73 38.42
CA PRO A 530 -10.31 2.62 39.37
C PRO A 530 -11.64 1.84 39.33
N ASP A 531 -12.65 2.36 38.67
CA ASP A 531 -13.97 1.74 38.53
C ASP A 531 -14.15 0.98 37.20
N VAL A 532 -13.08 0.86 36.37
CA VAL A 532 -13.10 0.21 35.06
C VAL A 532 -12.09 -0.92 35.04
N ASP A 533 -12.48 -2.08 34.52
CA ASP A 533 -11.56 -3.21 34.34
C ASP A 533 -10.56 -2.92 33.22
N VAL A 534 -9.30 -3.33 33.39
CA VAL A 534 -8.24 -3.13 32.38
C VAL A 534 -7.63 -4.46 32.00
N GLU A 535 -7.61 -4.73 30.69
CA GLU A 535 -6.97 -5.92 30.11
C GLU A 535 -5.77 -5.55 29.26
N LEU A 536 -4.66 -6.28 29.41
CA LEU A 536 -3.46 -6.15 28.62
C LEU A 536 -3.27 -7.36 27.71
N GLN A 537 -3.05 -7.12 26.43
CA GLN A 537 -2.82 -8.15 25.43
C GLN A 537 -1.62 -7.79 24.54
N PHE A 538 -0.82 -8.77 24.17
CA PHE A 538 0.19 -8.56 23.13
C PHE A 538 -0.49 -8.47 21.77
N GLY A 539 -0.40 -7.32 21.12
CA GLY A 539 -0.89 -7.13 19.75
C GLY A 539 0.16 -7.41 18.68
N GLY A 540 1.41 -7.02 18.95
CA GLY A 540 2.54 -7.16 18.02
C GLY A 540 2.40 -6.31 16.75
N GLN A 541 1.52 -5.30 16.75
CA GLN A 541 1.33 -4.39 15.63
C GLN A 541 2.54 -3.47 15.46
N PRO A 542 2.96 -3.20 14.20
CA PRO A 542 3.96 -2.18 13.91
C PRO A 542 3.35 -0.78 13.95
N VAL A 543 4.18 0.27 14.05
CA VAL A 543 3.81 1.70 13.94
C VAL A 543 3.01 2.24 15.13
N TYR A 544 2.06 1.50 15.64
CA TYR A 544 1.28 1.89 16.81
C TYR A 544 1.82 1.22 18.07
N TYR A 545 2.28 2.05 19.02
CA TYR A 545 2.75 1.57 20.32
C TYR A 545 1.63 0.89 21.09
N TYR A 546 0.43 1.49 21.06
CA TYR A 546 -0.75 0.93 21.69
C TYR A 546 -1.98 1.10 20.80
N ILE A 547 -2.81 0.06 20.78
CA ILE A 547 -4.20 0.13 20.34
C ILE A 547 -5.05 -0.06 21.59
N VAL A 548 -6.11 0.74 21.76
CA VAL A 548 -6.96 0.70 22.93
C VAL A 548 -8.41 0.65 22.52
N SER A 549 -9.21 -0.13 23.24
CA SER A 549 -10.68 -0.02 23.22
C SER A 549 -11.20 0.45 24.57
N VAL A 550 -12.34 1.12 24.52
CA VAL A 550 -13.16 1.48 25.71
C VAL A 550 -14.58 1.03 25.38
N GLU A 551 -15.11 0.14 26.21
CA GLU A 551 -16.41 -0.51 26.07
C GLU A 551 -17.26 -0.34 27.32
#